data_c78dbc2c5b918124c6c26ef6fe02791c
#
_entry.id   c78dbc2c5b918124c6c26ef6fe02791c
#
_cell.length_a   1.000
_cell.length_b   1.000
_cell.length_c   1.000
_cell.angle_alpha   90.00
_cell.angle_beta   90.00
_cell.angle_gamma   90.00
#
_symmetry.space_group_name_H-M   'P 1'
#
loop_
_entity.id
_entity.type
_entity.pdbx_description
1 polymer ?
#
loop_
_entity_poly.entity_id
_entity_poly.type
_entity_poly.pdbx_seq_one_letter_code
_entity_poly.pdbx_strand_id
1 'polypeptide(L)'
;MEINRMSTLRIASSVLVALAVFGQADVVTNIRDATRPDADKVRDAGRKPTDVIHFLGVQEGAIVMDVMASSGYYTEVLAHAVGSQGTVYAQNSPMMLKYRYGFYDKALTQRLKDGRLANVVRLDRDMSDLGIPSGTVDLAMTALNFHDIYNSAGEAAALEFMSDVYGVLKPGGVFAVIDHVGSADGDNNRLHRMDEAVMRELIARSEFQLDASGDLLRNPKDDHTGGVFAPDLRGNTDRFLFRLRKPK
;
A
#
# COMPACT_ATOMS: atom_id res chain seq x y z
N MET A 1 7.55 58.23 18.71
CA MET A 1 8.71 57.48 18.20
C MET A 1 8.30 56.01 18.22
N GLU A 2 7.59 55.58 17.15
CA GLU A 2 7.09 54.24 16.97
C GLU A 2 8.12 53.43 16.22
N ILE A 3 8.60 52.32 16.79
CA ILE A 3 9.51 51.39 16.13
C ILE A 3 8.75 50.15 15.75
N ASN A 4 8.65 50.00 14.47
CA ASN A 4 8.18 48.92 13.62
C ASN A 4 8.52 47.51 14.12
N ARG A 5 7.49 46.67 14.40
CA ARG A 5 7.58 45.22 14.59
C ARG A 5 6.73 44.51 13.56
N MET A 6 7.23 44.41 12.35
CA MET A 6 6.66 43.51 11.33
C MET A 6 7.78 43.08 10.39
N SER A 7 8.41 41.96 10.63
CA SER A 7 9.00 41.11 9.58
C SER A 7 9.80 39.91 10.13
N THR A 8 9.15 38.91 10.70
CA THR A 8 9.82 37.61 10.97
C THR A 8 8.94 36.38 10.79
N LEU A 9 7.75 36.48 10.19
CA LEU A 9 6.83 35.34 10.13
C LEU A 9 6.55 34.76 8.72
N ARG A 10 7.33 35.10 7.70
CA ARG A 10 7.09 34.62 6.31
C ARG A 10 8.13 33.66 5.74
N ILE A 11 9.20 33.36 6.46
CA ILE A 11 10.29 32.51 5.91
C ILE A 11 10.11 31.01 6.26
N ALA A 12 9.40 30.67 7.35
CA ALA A 12 9.28 29.29 7.80
C ALA A 12 8.35 28.41 6.94
N SER A 13 7.29 28.98 6.34
CA SER A 13 6.33 28.19 5.54
C SER A 13 6.84 27.78 4.15
N SER A 14 7.72 28.57 3.54
CA SER A 14 8.23 28.28 2.19
C SER A 14 9.32 27.19 2.19
N VAL A 15 10.08 27.06 3.26
CA VAL A 15 11.14 26.04 3.37
C VAL A 15 10.56 24.64 3.58
N LEU A 16 9.46 24.50 4.35
CA LEU A 16 8.82 23.22 4.57
C LEU A 16 8.17 22.63 3.30
N VAL A 17 7.56 23.50 2.48
CA VAL A 17 6.94 23.09 1.19
C VAL A 17 8.01 22.69 0.17
N ALA A 18 9.13 23.41 0.13
CA ALA A 18 10.23 23.09 -0.79
C ALA A 18 10.90 21.74 -0.44
N LEU A 19 11.14 21.45 0.84
CA LEU A 19 11.72 20.17 1.27
C LEU A 19 10.81 18.98 0.95
N ALA A 20 9.49 19.11 1.11
CA ALA A 20 8.55 18.07 0.77
C ALA A 20 8.49 17.79 -0.76
N VAL A 21 8.65 18.80 -1.59
CA VAL A 21 8.69 18.68 -3.05
C VAL A 21 9.97 18.00 -3.53
N PHE A 22 11.12 18.35 -2.96
CA PHE A 22 12.39 17.71 -3.31
C PHE A 22 12.42 16.24 -2.91
N GLY A 23 11.98 15.87 -1.71
CA GLY A 23 11.93 14.49 -1.26
C GLY A 23 11.04 13.59 -2.11
N GLN A 24 9.92 14.08 -2.64
CA GLN A 24 9.03 13.33 -3.53
C GLN A 24 9.65 13.10 -4.92
N ALA A 25 10.39 14.05 -5.45
CA ALA A 25 11.09 13.89 -6.73
C ALA A 25 12.16 12.80 -6.65
N ASP A 26 12.88 12.72 -5.53
CA ASP A 26 13.91 11.70 -5.28
C ASP A 26 13.30 10.29 -5.17
N VAL A 27 12.19 10.13 -4.46
CA VAL A 27 11.44 8.88 -4.33
C VAL A 27 11.03 8.33 -5.70
N VAL A 28 10.48 9.18 -6.58
CA VAL A 28 10.06 8.79 -7.93
C VAL A 28 11.26 8.36 -8.78
N THR A 29 12.37 9.08 -8.70
CA THR A 29 13.61 8.77 -9.41
C THR A 29 14.20 7.45 -8.93
N ASN A 30 14.27 7.22 -7.63
CA ASN A 30 14.77 5.98 -7.04
C ASN A 30 14.02 4.74 -7.55
N ILE A 31 12.69 4.80 -7.66
CA ILE A 31 11.89 3.69 -8.19
C ILE A 31 12.15 3.47 -9.69
N ARG A 32 12.22 4.54 -10.47
CA ARG A 32 12.40 4.50 -11.93
C ARG A 32 13.74 3.91 -12.31
N ASP A 33 14.80 4.34 -11.63
CA ASP A 33 16.18 3.96 -11.94
C ASP A 33 16.59 2.63 -11.29
N ALA A 34 15.74 2.06 -10.43
CA ALA A 34 16.01 0.83 -9.72
C ALA A 34 16.18 -0.38 -10.64
N THR A 35 17.18 -1.21 -10.34
CA THR A 35 17.33 -2.53 -10.96
C THR A 35 16.31 -3.48 -10.34
N ARG A 36 15.18 -3.69 -11.04
CA ARG A 36 14.08 -4.57 -10.63
C ARG A 36 13.93 -5.74 -11.62
N PRO A 37 13.39 -6.89 -11.21
CA PRO A 37 13.14 -8.02 -12.10
C PRO A 37 12.30 -7.62 -13.31
N ASP A 38 12.66 -8.07 -14.52
CA ASP A 38 11.91 -7.74 -15.74
C ASP A 38 10.45 -8.20 -15.68
N ALA A 39 10.19 -9.34 -15.04
CA ALA A 39 8.81 -9.82 -14.80
C ALA A 39 7.97 -8.84 -13.96
N ASP A 40 8.58 -8.07 -13.07
CA ASP A 40 7.91 -7.03 -12.31
C ASP A 40 7.72 -5.75 -13.14
N LYS A 41 8.72 -5.37 -13.96
CA LYS A 41 8.62 -4.21 -14.86
C LYS A 41 7.48 -4.36 -15.88
N VAL A 42 7.25 -5.58 -16.38
CA VAL A 42 6.09 -5.87 -17.24
C VAL A 42 4.76 -5.56 -16.54
N ARG A 43 4.69 -5.76 -15.21
CA ARG A 43 3.49 -5.47 -14.39
C ARG A 43 3.31 -3.98 -14.12
N ASP A 44 4.35 -3.17 -14.29
CA ASP A 44 4.32 -1.73 -13.98
C ASP A 44 3.28 -0.98 -14.85
N ALA A 45 3.06 -1.41 -16.09
CA ALA A 45 2.07 -0.81 -16.98
C ALA A 45 0.66 -0.78 -16.34
N GLY A 46 0.25 -1.89 -15.69
CA GLY A 46 -1.05 -1.99 -15.03
C GLY A 46 -1.03 -1.58 -13.55
N ARG A 47 0.13 -1.46 -12.91
CA ARG A 47 0.26 -1.14 -11.48
C ARG A 47 0.71 0.29 -11.20
N LYS A 48 1.30 0.96 -12.20
CA LYS A 48 1.75 2.37 -12.13
C LYS A 48 2.47 2.70 -10.82
N PRO A 49 3.51 1.92 -10.42
CA PRO A 49 4.05 1.95 -9.07
C PRO A 49 4.54 3.34 -8.67
N THR A 50 5.18 4.07 -9.58
CA THR A 50 5.68 5.42 -9.34
C THR A 50 4.55 6.39 -9.01
N ASP A 51 3.47 6.36 -9.79
CA ASP A 51 2.32 7.25 -9.59
C ASP A 51 1.56 6.89 -8.31
N VAL A 52 1.44 5.59 -8.01
CA VAL A 52 0.83 5.11 -6.75
C VAL A 52 1.64 5.60 -5.54
N ILE A 53 2.95 5.41 -5.54
CA ILE A 53 3.81 5.84 -4.43
C ILE A 53 3.77 7.36 -4.24
N HIS A 54 3.75 8.12 -5.35
CA HIS A 54 3.58 9.57 -5.31
C HIS A 54 2.23 9.96 -4.71
N PHE A 55 1.12 9.34 -5.16
CA PHE A 55 -0.23 9.59 -4.62
C PHE A 55 -0.30 9.30 -3.12
N LEU A 56 0.37 8.25 -2.66
CA LEU A 56 0.39 7.87 -1.24
C LEU A 56 1.24 8.81 -0.38
N GLY A 57 2.14 9.58 -0.98
CA GLY A 57 3.00 10.51 -0.28
C GLY A 57 4.14 9.83 0.49
N VAL A 58 4.63 8.68 0.01
CA VAL A 58 5.78 8.00 0.61
C VAL A 58 6.98 8.93 0.64
N GLN A 59 7.72 8.96 1.74
CA GLN A 59 8.91 9.78 1.92
C GLN A 59 10.17 8.90 2.03
N GLU A 60 11.30 9.44 1.62
CA GLU A 60 12.60 8.82 1.90
C GLU A 60 12.83 8.74 3.42
N GLY A 61 13.44 7.65 3.88
CA GLY A 61 13.64 7.38 5.30
C GLY A 61 12.41 6.90 6.07
N ALA A 62 11.23 6.79 5.43
CA ALA A 62 10.01 6.33 6.09
C ALA A 62 10.07 4.86 6.52
N ILE A 63 9.33 4.52 7.56
CA ILE A 63 9.05 3.13 7.96
C ILE A 63 7.72 2.74 7.35
N VAL A 64 7.72 1.81 6.41
CA VAL A 64 6.52 1.40 5.67
C VAL A 64 6.25 -0.10 5.79
N MET A 65 5.00 -0.51 5.58
CA MET A 65 4.60 -1.92 5.62
C MET A 65 3.84 -2.31 4.35
N ASP A 66 4.32 -3.34 3.67
CA ASP A 66 3.60 -4.06 2.61
C ASP A 66 2.82 -5.20 3.28
N VAL A 67 1.51 -4.98 3.48
CA VAL A 67 0.63 -5.89 4.20
C VAL A 67 0.10 -6.92 3.21
N MET A 68 0.20 -8.20 3.55
CA MET A 68 -0.06 -9.32 2.64
C MET A 68 0.82 -9.20 1.38
N ALA A 69 2.12 -8.99 1.59
CA ALA A 69 3.11 -8.68 0.56
C ALA A 69 3.20 -9.74 -0.56
N SER A 70 2.70 -10.96 -0.32
CA SER A 70 2.75 -12.08 -1.27
C SER A 70 4.20 -12.37 -1.70
N SER A 71 4.50 -12.24 -3.00
CA SER A 71 5.84 -12.40 -3.57
C SER A 71 6.69 -11.12 -3.54
N GLY A 72 6.21 -10.03 -2.91
CA GLY A 72 6.97 -8.83 -2.64
C GLY A 72 7.11 -7.82 -3.80
N TYR A 73 6.13 -7.72 -4.70
CA TYR A 73 6.18 -6.71 -5.77
C TYR A 73 6.22 -5.28 -5.19
N TYR A 74 5.24 -4.92 -4.33
CA TYR A 74 5.26 -3.61 -3.68
C TYR A 74 6.32 -3.49 -2.60
N THR A 75 6.72 -4.59 -1.96
CA THR A 75 7.87 -4.60 -1.05
C THR A 75 9.11 -4.01 -1.73
N GLU A 76 9.43 -4.45 -2.95
CA GLU A 76 10.61 -3.94 -3.68
C GLU A 76 10.42 -2.50 -4.15
N VAL A 77 9.23 -2.13 -4.62
CA VAL A 77 8.90 -0.74 -4.98
C VAL A 77 9.08 0.19 -3.78
N LEU A 78 8.54 -0.20 -2.63
CA LEU A 78 8.66 0.55 -1.38
C LEU A 78 10.11 0.62 -0.89
N ALA A 79 10.89 -0.47 -1.01
CA ALA A 79 12.29 -0.50 -0.60
C ALA A 79 13.13 0.54 -1.34
N HIS A 80 12.90 0.69 -2.65
CA HIS A 80 13.53 1.74 -3.45
C HIS A 80 12.99 3.14 -3.13
N ALA A 81 11.68 3.24 -2.85
CA ALA A 81 11.04 4.50 -2.53
C ALA A 81 11.58 5.12 -1.23
N VAL A 82 11.67 4.32 -0.17
CA VAL A 82 12.13 4.83 1.15
C VAL A 82 13.65 4.93 1.25
N GLY A 83 14.40 4.33 0.32
CA GLY A 83 15.85 4.40 0.29
C GLY A 83 16.52 3.66 1.47
N SER A 84 17.86 3.79 1.56
CA SER A 84 18.68 3.04 2.53
C SER A 84 18.46 3.45 4.00
N GLN A 85 17.86 4.60 4.24
CA GLN A 85 17.56 5.11 5.59
C GLN A 85 16.16 4.73 6.06
N GLY A 86 15.30 4.24 5.15
CA GLY A 86 13.97 3.75 5.47
C GLY A 86 13.95 2.27 5.81
N THR A 87 12.78 1.79 6.24
CA THR A 87 12.55 0.37 6.53
C THR A 87 11.25 -0.08 5.88
N VAL A 88 11.26 -1.25 5.26
CA VAL A 88 10.07 -1.90 4.70
C VAL A 88 9.80 -3.19 5.45
N TYR A 89 8.68 -3.27 6.12
CA TYR A 89 8.15 -4.52 6.64
C TYR A 89 7.38 -5.25 5.56
N ALA A 90 7.85 -6.42 5.14
CA ALA A 90 7.14 -7.31 4.22
C ALA A 90 6.35 -8.34 5.04
N GLN A 91 5.06 -8.06 5.26
CA GLN A 91 4.22 -8.90 6.10
C GLN A 91 3.47 -9.94 5.27
N ASN A 92 3.53 -11.19 5.70
CA ASN A 92 2.69 -12.30 5.24
C ASN A 92 2.30 -13.18 6.43
N SER A 93 1.05 -13.63 6.48
CA SER A 93 0.66 -14.60 7.50
C SER A 93 1.30 -15.98 7.24
N PRO A 94 1.52 -16.79 8.28
CA PRO A 94 2.03 -18.15 8.12
C PRO A 94 1.15 -19.01 7.20
N MET A 95 -0.16 -18.77 7.18
CA MET A 95 -1.11 -19.45 6.28
C MET A 95 -0.84 -19.08 4.82
N MET A 96 -0.68 -17.79 4.53
CA MET A 96 -0.39 -17.28 3.19
C MET A 96 0.94 -17.82 2.66
N LEU A 97 1.95 -17.91 3.50
CA LEU A 97 3.26 -18.45 3.12
C LEU A 97 3.21 -19.95 2.77
N LYS A 98 2.29 -20.71 3.35
CA LYS A 98 2.09 -22.13 3.02
C LYS A 98 1.29 -22.35 1.73
N TYR A 99 0.60 -21.33 1.22
CA TYR A 99 -0.25 -21.43 0.05
C TYR A 99 0.52 -21.94 -1.18
N ARG A 100 -0.10 -22.82 -1.97
CA ARG A 100 0.51 -23.45 -3.17
C ARG A 100 1.92 -23.97 -2.94
N TYR A 101 2.10 -24.80 -1.91
CA TYR A 101 3.39 -25.41 -1.55
C TYR A 101 4.51 -24.39 -1.26
N GLY A 102 4.17 -23.28 -0.63
CA GLY A 102 5.12 -22.24 -0.25
C GLY A 102 5.53 -21.33 -1.40
N PHE A 103 4.66 -21.11 -2.38
CA PHE A 103 4.98 -20.27 -3.55
C PHE A 103 5.40 -18.85 -3.14
N TYR A 104 4.64 -18.20 -2.26
CA TYR A 104 4.95 -16.84 -1.81
C TYR A 104 6.20 -16.78 -0.94
N ASP A 105 6.38 -17.76 -0.04
CA ASP A 105 7.59 -17.87 0.79
C ASP A 105 8.85 -17.98 -0.07
N LYS A 106 8.86 -18.92 -1.01
CA LYS A 106 9.99 -19.13 -1.93
C LYS A 106 10.28 -17.89 -2.78
N ALA A 107 9.24 -17.25 -3.30
CA ALA A 107 9.38 -16.07 -4.14
C ALA A 107 9.94 -14.87 -3.37
N LEU A 108 9.44 -14.61 -2.16
CA LEU A 108 9.95 -13.53 -1.31
C LEU A 108 11.36 -13.83 -0.81
N THR A 109 11.66 -15.07 -0.42
CA THR A 109 13.03 -15.50 -0.06
C THR A 109 13.99 -15.26 -1.21
N GLN A 110 13.63 -15.64 -2.44
CA GLN A 110 14.48 -15.42 -3.62
C GLN A 110 14.66 -13.91 -3.90
N ARG A 111 13.62 -13.10 -3.68
CA ARG A 111 13.67 -11.64 -3.86
C ARG A 111 14.67 -10.98 -2.90
N LEU A 112 14.73 -11.46 -1.67
CA LEU A 112 15.59 -10.91 -0.61
C LEU A 112 16.96 -11.56 -0.52
N LYS A 113 17.24 -12.54 -1.39
CA LYS A 113 18.48 -13.30 -1.37
C LYS A 113 19.70 -12.37 -1.51
N ASP A 114 20.80 -12.75 -0.86
CA ASP A 114 22.10 -12.07 -0.88
C ASP A 114 22.05 -10.59 -0.41
N GLY A 115 21.05 -10.24 0.41
CA GLY A 115 20.89 -8.88 0.96
C GLY A 115 20.49 -7.83 -0.08
N ARG A 116 19.91 -8.25 -1.22
CA ARG A 116 19.57 -7.37 -2.35
C ARG A 116 18.69 -6.16 -1.95
N LEU A 117 17.85 -6.32 -0.95
CA LEU A 117 17.00 -5.26 -0.38
C LEU A 117 17.27 -5.19 1.13
N ALA A 118 18.44 -4.63 1.49
CA ALA A 118 18.94 -4.62 2.86
C ALA A 118 18.05 -3.87 3.86
N ASN A 119 17.18 -2.99 3.37
CA ASN A 119 16.20 -2.23 4.16
C ASN A 119 14.85 -2.93 4.30
N VAL A 120 14.73 -4.20 3.86
CA VAL A 120 13.50 -4.99 4.00
C VAL A 120 13.63 -5.97 5.16
N VAL A 121 12.62 -5.96 6.02
CA VAL A 121 12.44 -6.90 7.15
C VAL A 121 11.21 -7.76 6.89
N ARG A 122 11.37 -9.08 6.84
CA ARG A 122 10.23 -10.01 6.76
C ARG A 122 9.50 -10.07 8.09
N LEU A 123 8.18 -9.97 8.04
CA LEU A 123 7.27 -10.25 9.16
C LEU A 123 6.36 -11.43 8.78
N ASP A 124 6.83 -12.64 9.01
CA ASP A 124 6.08 -13.88 8.72
C ASP A 124 5.13 -14.19 9.89
N ARG A 125 4.20 -13.25 10.17
CA ARG A 125 3.29 -13.24 11.31
C ARG A 125 1.90 -12.78 10.89
N ASP A 126 0.90 -13.15 11.67
CA ASP A 126 -0.46 -12.62 11.53
C ASP A 126 -0.51 -11.13 11.93
N MET A 127 -1.46 -10.39 11.36
CA MET A 127 -1.61 -8.95 11.63
C MET A 127 -1.87 -8.65 13.11
N SER A 128 -2.59 -9.53 13.80
CA SER A 128 -2.89 -9.41 15.24
C SER A 128 -1.66 -9.61 16.15
N ASP A 129 -0.55 -10.17 15.65
CA ASP A 129 0.68 -10.40 16.42
C ASP A 129 1.94 -10.17 15.58
N LEU A 130 2.15 -8.95 15.17
CA LEU A 130 3.30 -8.58 14.33
C LEU A 130 4.63 -8.57 15.08
N GLY A 131 4.61 -8.47 16.42
CA GLY A 131 5.83 -8.38 17.22
C GLY A 131 6.61 -7.06 17.04
N ILE A 132 5.97 -6.02 16.51
CA ILE A 132 6.50 -4.64 16.45
C ILE A 132 5.65 -3.73 17.34
N PRO A 133 6.20 -2.65 17.91
CA PRO A 133 5.43 -1.73 18.74
C PRO A 133 4.30 -1.03 17.96
N SER A 134 3.20 -0.73 18.64
CA SER A 134 2.15 0.13 18.11
C SER A 134 2.72 1.50 17.73
N GLY A 135 2.15 2.14 16.71
CA GLY A 135 2.58 3.47 16.28
C GLY A 135 3.99 3.52 15.70
N THR A 136 4.46 2.44 15.09
CA THR A 136 5.81 2.35 14.48
C THR A 136 5.81 2.80 13.02
N VAL A 137 4.74 2.51 12.26
CA VAL A 137 4.70 2.57 10.81
C VAL A 137 4.16 3.92 10.33
N ASP A 138 4.84 4.55 9.37
CA ASP A 138 4.38 5.80 8.74
C ASP A 138 3.29 5.55 7.69
N LEU A 139 3.44 4.45 6.92
CA LEU A 139 2.50 4.04 5.89
C LEU A 139 2.42 2.52 5.81
N ALA A 140 1.21 1.98 5.83
CA ALA A 140 0.91 0.60 5.48
C ALA A 140 0.13 0.55 4.16
N MET A 141 0.33 -0.48 3.34
CA MET A 141 -0.49 -0.69 2.15
C MET A 141 -0.81 -2.16 1.95
N THR A 142 -2.00 -2.44 1.43
CA THR A 142 -2.36 -3.76 0.88
C THR A 142 -2.81 -3.61 -0.56
N ALA A 143 -2.42 -4.54 -1.41
CA ALA A 143 -2.69 -4.44 -2.83
C ALA A 143 -3.20 -5.75 -3.42
N LEU A 144 -4.47 -5.75 -3.82
CA LEU A 144 -5.15 -6.86 -4.51
C LEU A 144 -5.31 -8.11 -3.62
N ASN A 145 -5.57 -7.88 -2.33
CA ASN A 145 -5.73 -8.94 -1.32
C ASN A 145 -6.87 -8.68 -0.33
N PHE A 146 -7.33 -7.43 -0.17
CA PHE A 146 -8.33 -7.10 0.86
C PHE A 146 -9.67 -7.80 0.60
N HIS A 147 -10.04 -7.97 -0.68
CA HIS A 147 -11.23 -8.72 -1.09
C HIS A 147 -11.23 -10.15 -0.55
N ASP A 148 -10.07 -10.80 -0.44
CA ASP A 148 -9.98 -12.17 0.08
C ASP A 148 -10.37 -12.24 1.56
N ILE A 149 -10.02 -11.23 2.36
CA ILE A 149 -10.41 -11.15 3.77
C ILE A 149 -11.93 -11.00 3.88
N TYR A 150 -12.49 -9.99 3.19
CA TYR A 150 -13.92 -9.71 3.24
C TYR A 150 -14.76 -10.89 2.71
N ASN A 151 -14.41 -11.39 1.54
CA ASN A 151 -15.18 -12.45 0.88
C ASN A 151 -15.10 -13.81 1.59
N SER A 152 -13.97 -14.10 2.26
CA SER A 152 -13.82 -15.40 2.96
C SER A 152 -14.28 -15.38 4.41
N ALA A 153 -14.14 -14.26 5.12
CA ALA A 153 -14.40 -14.19 6.55
C ALA A 153 -15.40 -13.08 6.96
N GLY A 154 -15.89 -12.31 5.99
CA GLY A 154 -16.94 -11.32 6.19
C GLY A 154 -16.48 -9.99 6.78
N GLU A 155 -17.47 -9.16 7.05
CA GLU A 155 -17.31 -7.77 7.47
C GLU A 155 -16.54 -7.63 8.80
N ALA A 156 -16.85 -8.46 9.78
CA ALA A 156 -16.21 -8.38 11.09
C ALA A 156 -14.70 -8.61 10.99
N ALA A 157 -14.26 -9.61 10.21
CA ALA A 157 -12.85 -9.89 9.98
C ALA A 157 -12.15 -8.77 9.19
N ALA A 158 -12.84 -8.14 8.25
CA ALA A 158 -12.30 -6.99 7.52
C ALA A 158 -12.09 -5.78 8.43
N LEU A 159 -13.03 -5.49 9.34
CA LEU A 159 -12.89 -4.42 10.34
C LEU A 159 -11.80 -4.73 11.36
N GLU A 160 -11.69 -5.97 11.84
CA GLU A 160 -10.61 -6.40 12.72
C GLU A 160 -9.25 -6.23 12.05
N PHE A 161 -9.10 -6.67 10.81
CA PHE A 161 -7.87 -6.45 10.03
C PHE A 161 -7.53 -4.95 9.88
N MET A 162 -8.52 -4.09 9.63
CA MET A 162 -8.31 -2.64 9.57
C MET A 162 -7.87 -2.08 10.93
N SER A 163 -8.41 -2.57 12.03
CA SER A 163 -8.01 -2.17 13.39
C SER A 163 -6.58 -2.61 13.72
N ASP A 164 -6.17 -3.80 13.30
CA ASP A 164 -4.78 -4.27 13.45
C ASP A 164 -3.80 -3.35 12.70
N VAL A 165 -4.13 -2.99 11.45
CA VAL A 165 -3.33 -2.02 10.67
C VAL A 165 -3.31 -0.65 11.35
N TYR A 166 -4.46 -0.20 11.85
CA TYR A 166 -4.55 1.05 12.60
C TYR A 166 -3.62 1.07 13.83
N GLY A 167 -3.56 -0.05 14.55
CA GLY A 167 -2.72 -0.20 15.75
C GLY A 167 -1.24 0.05 15.49
N VAL A 168 -0.69 -0.41 14.36
CA VAL A 168 0.73 -0.28 14.04
C VAL A 168 1.09 1.07 13.42
N LEU A 169 0.12 1.82 12.89
CA LEU A 169 0.35 3.13 12.29
C LEU A 169 0.57 4.21 13.35
N LYS A 170 1.49 5.13 13.07
CA LYS A 170 1.66 6.37 13.83
C LYS A 170 0.40 7.24 13.74
N PRO A 171 0.11 8.11 14.73
CA PRO A 171 -0.86 9.18 14.56
C PRO A 171 -0.54 10.01 13.30
N GLY A 172 -1.53 10.23 12.43
CA GLY A 172 -1.35 10.84 11.11
C GLY A 172 -0.81 9.90 10.03
N GLY A 173 -0.54 8.64 10.34
CA GLY A 173 -0.08 7.62 9.41
C GLY A 173 -1.13 7.25 8.36
N VAL A 174 -0.68 6.64 7.28
CA VAL A 174 -1.49 6.31 6.09
C VAL A 174 -1.72 4.81 5.98
N PHE A 175 -2.96 4.41 5.70
CA PHE A 175 -3.27 3.07 5.19
C PHE A 175 -3.77 3.16 3.75
N ALA A 176 -3.07 2.51 2.83
CA ALA A 176 -3.44 2.45 1.42
C ALA A 176 -4.12 1.12 1.09
N VAL A 177 -5.26 1.17 0.42
CA VAL A 177 -5.97 -0.01 -0.08
C VAL A 177 -6.12 0.10 -1.59
N ILE A 178 -5.56 -0.88 -2.29
CA ILE A 178 -5.76 -1.08 -3.73
C ILE A 178 -6.47 -2.41 -3.90
N ASP A 179 -7.63 -2.41 -4.59
CA ASP A 179 -8.27 -3.68 -4.90
C ASP A 179 -9.05 -3.65 -6.21
N HIS A 180 -9.41 -4.84 -6.70
CA HIS A 180 -10.19 -5.05 -7.89
C HIS A 180 -11.65 -4.62 -7.67
N VAL A 181 -12.14 -3.72 -8.52
CA VAL A 181 -13.54 -3.28 -8.45
C VAL A 181 -14.46 -4.45 -8.81
N GLY A 182 -15.41 -4.72 -7.94
CA GLY A 182 -16.53 -5.63 -8.15
C GLY A 182 -17.83 -4.89 -8.41
N SER A 183 -18.93 -5.62 -8.51
CA SER A 183 -20.27 -5.07 -8.65
C SER A 183 -21.18 -5.51 -7.51
N ALA A 184 -22.18 -4.69 -7.18
CA ALA A 184 -23.10 -4.96 -6.07
C ALA A 184 -23.84 -6.30 -6.20
N ASP A 185 -24.22 -6.67 -7.42
CA ASP A 185 -24.94 -7.91 -7.73
C ASP A 185 -24.02 -9.05 -8.21
N GLY A 186 -22.68 -8.85 -8.19
CA GLY A 186 -21.71 -9.81 -8.68
C GLY A 186 -21.33 -10.87 -7.65
N ASP A 187 -20.93 -12.03 -8.13
CA ASP A 187 -20.27 -13.04 -7.30
C ASP A 187 -18.81 -12.65 -7.05
N ASN A 188 -18.63 -11.58 -6.25
CA ASN A 188 -17.31 -10.97 -5.99
C ASN A 188 -16.32 -11.97 -5.37
N ASN A 189 -16.80 -12.93 -4.60
CA ASN A 189 -15.95 -14.00 -4.04
C ASN A 189 -15.33 -14.86 -5.15
N ARG A 190 -16.15 -15.41 -6.04
CA ARG A 190 -15.68 -16.23 -7.16
C ARG A 190 -14.81 -15.45 -8.14
N LEU A 191 -15.11 -14.16 -8.33
CA LEU A 191 -14.41 -13.30 -9.27
C LEU A 191 -13.13 -12.67 -8.67
N HIS A 192 -12.86 -12.83 -7.37
CA HIS A 192 -11.78 -12.17 -6.62
C HIS A 192 -11.83 -10.65 -6.74
N ARG A 193 -12.99 -10.09 -6.46
CA ARG A 193 -13.27 -8.64 -6.53
C ARG A 193 -13.87 -8.14 -5.24
N MET A 194 -13.92 -6.82 -5.09
CA MET A 194 -14.58 -6.16 -3.99
C MET A 194 -15.46 -5.02 -4.50
N ASP A 195 -16.73 -4.99 -4.04
CA ASP A 195 -17.59 -3.83 -4.29
C ASP A 195 -16.99 -2.60 -3.60
N GLU A 196 -16.78 -1.55 -4.38
CA GLU A 196 -16.22 -0.29 -3.87
C GLU A 196 -17.13 0.38 -2.84
N ALA A 197 -18.47 0.24 -2.97
CA ALA A 197 -19.43 0.78 -2.01
C ALA A 197 -19.27 0.09 -0.65
N VAL A 198 -19.11 -1.24 -0.64
CA VAL A 198 -18.85 -2.02 0.58
C VAL A 198 -17.54 -1.57 1.23
N MET A 199 -16.47 -1.36 0.44
CA MET A 199 -15.21 -0.85 1.00
C MET A 199 -15.38 0.54 1.63
N ARG A 200 -16.17 1.43 1.03
CA ARG A 200 -16.48 2.76 1.60
C ARG A 200 -17.27 2.66 2.90
N GLU A 201 -18.20 1.72 3.02
CA GLU A 201 -18.94 1.43 4.25
C GLU A 201 -18.01 0.92 5.36
N LEU A 202 -17.10 0.01 5.04
CA LEU A 202 -16.07 -0.46 5.99
C LEU A 202 -15.19 0.70 6.49
N ILE A 203 -14.76 1.59 5.59
CA ILE A 203 -13.98 2.78 5.98
C ILE A 203 -14.79 3.65 6.93
N ALA A 204 -16.07 3.93 6.63
CA ALA A 204 -16.93 4.77 7.47
C ALA A 204 -17.19 4.18 8.87
N ARG A 205 -17.05 2.87 9.02
CA ARG A 205 -17.25 2.15 10.29
C ARG A 205 -15.94 1.82 11.00
N SER A 206 -14.80 2.04 10.34
CA SER A 206 -13.48 1.88 10.93
C SER A 206 -13.02 3.14 11.67
N GLU A 207 -11.85 3.06 12.29
CA GLU A 207 -11.19 4.20 12.95
C GLU A 207 -10.48 5.13 11.95
N PHE A 208 -10.42 4.75 10.67
CA PHE A 208 -9.78 5.53 9.62
C PHE A 208 -10.68 6.62 9.06
N GLN A 209 -10.05 7.66 8.52
CA GLN A 209 -10.71 8.67 7.69
C GLN A 209 -10.28 8.49 6.23
N LEU A 210 -11.23 8.55 5.30
CA LEU A 210 -10.90 8.60 3.87
C LEU A 210 -10.26 9.96 3.55
N ASP A 211 -8.96 9.95 3.29
CA ASP A 211 -8.16 11.13 2.99
C ASP A 211 -8.17 11.47 1.48
N ALA A 212 -8.05 10.45 0.63
CA ALA A 212 -8.13 10.62 -0.82
C ALA A 212 -8.57 9.34 -1.53
N SER A 213 -9.18 9.50 -2.70
CA SER A 213 -9.49 8.44 -3.67
C SER A 213 -8.81 8.77 -5.00
N GLY A 214 -8.08 7.81 -5.57
CA GLY A 214 -7.33 8.02 -6.81
C GLY A 214 -7.89 7.20 -7.98
N ASP A 215 -7.91 7.82 -9.16
CA ASP A 215 -8.37 7.19 -10.42
C ASP A 215 -7.22 6.61 -11.26
N LEU A 216 -6.01 6.59 -10.70
CA LEU A 216 -4.80 6.16 -11.39
C LEU A 216 -4.89 4.74 -11.97
N LEU A 217 -5.62 3.85 -11.29
CA LEU A 217 -5.72 2.44 -11.61
C LEU A 217 -7.07 2.05 -12.22
N ARG A 218 -7.89 3.04 -12.59
CA ARG A 218 -9.18 2.79 -13.26
C ARG A 218 -8.99 2.25 -14.67
N ASN A 219 -9.83 1.28 -15.01
CA ASN A 219 -9.91 0.74 -16.36
C ASN A 219 -11.39 0.59 -16.79
N PRO A 220 -11.94 1.55 -17.52
CA PRO A 220 -13.36 1.52 -17.92
C PRO A 220 -13.71 0.43 -18.94
N LYS A 221 -12.71 -0.33 -19.42
CA LYS A 221 -12.93 -1.47 -20.31
C LYS A 221 -13.22 -2.78 -19.55
N ASP A 222 -12.94 -2.80 -18.26
CA ASP A 222 -13.30 -3.93 -17.39
C ASP A 222 -14.73 -3.73 -16.88
N ASP A 223 -15.65 -4.58 -17.33
CA ASP A 223 -17.08 -4.53 -17.00
C ASP A 223 -17.41 -5.23 -15.65
N HIS A 224 -16.41 -5.65 -14.93
CA HIS A 224 -16.45 -6.32 -13.62
C HIS A 224 -17.14 -7.71 -13.61
N THR A 225 -17.46 -8.28 -14.77
CA THR A 225 -18.14 -9.59 -14.89
C THR A 225 -17.17 -10.77 -14.96
N GLY A 226 -15.93 -10.53 -15.38
CA GLY A 226 -14.86 -11.51 -15.51
C GLY A 226 -14.05 -11.71 -14.24
N GLY A 227 -13.53 -12.93 -14.00
CA GLY A 227 -12.57 -13.21 -12.93
C GLY A 227 -11.23 -12.51 -13.19
N VAL A 228 -10.59 -11.99 -12.14
CA VAL A 228 -9.36 -11.21 -12.25
C VAL A 228 -8.15 -11.97 -12.82
N PHE A 229 -8.23 -13.30 -12.85
CA PHE A 229 -7.20 -14.18 -13.42
C PHE A 229 -7.45 -14.57 -14.88
N ALA A 230 -8.57 -14.13 -15.49
CA ALA A 230 -8.83 -14.36 -16.91
C ALA A 230 -7.71 -13.77 -17.77
N PRO A 231 -7.28 -14.46 -18.85
CA PRO A 231 -6.09 -14.05 -19.62
C PRO A 231 -6.16 -12.63 -20.17
N ASP A 232 -7.33 -12.16 -20.54
CA ASP A 232 -7.62 -10.83 -21.09
C ASP A 232 -7.71 -9.72 -20.03
N LEU A 233 -8.01 -10.09 -18.79
CA LEU A 233 -8.15 -9.17 -17.66
C LEU A 233 -6.93 -9.13 -16.74
N ARG A 234 -6.14 -10.20 -16.72
CA ARG A 234 -5.05 -10.34 -15.77
C ARG A 234 -4.04 -9.20 -15.89
N GLY A 235 -3.92 -8.42 -14.81
CA GLY A 235 -3.06 -7.25 -14.75
C GLY A 235 -3.73 -5.95 -15.22
N ASN A 236 -4.91 -6.03 -15.88
CA ASN A 236 -5.63 -4.90 -16.48
C ASN A 236 -7.05 -4.70 -15.92
N THR A 237 -7.37 -5.27 -14.77
CA THR A 237 -8.66 -5.04 -14.10
C THR A 237 -8.85 -3.59 -13.71
N ASP A 238 -10.10 -3.15 -13.61
CA ASP A 238 -10.44 -1.90 -12.95
C ASP A 238 -10.15 -2.00 -11.44
N ARG A 239 -9.55 -0.96 -10.86
CA ARG A 239 -9.13 -0.97 -9.45
C ARG A 239 -9.42 0.37 -8.82
N PHE A 240 -9.91 0.33 -7.58
CA PHE A 240 -9.90 1.50 -6.73
C PHE A 240 -8.56 1.65 -6.01
N LEU A 241 -8.22 2.88 -5.65
CA LEU A 241 -7.06 3.23 -4.83
C LEU A 241 -7.53 4.21 -3.76
N PHE A 242 -7.55 3.78 -2.52
CA PHE A 242 -7.89 4.61 -1.38
C PHE A 242 -6.67 4.92 -0.51
N ARG A 243 -6.57 6.17 -0.10
CA ARG A 243 -5.65 6.63 0.93
C ARG A 243 -6.46 6.97 2.18
N LEU A 244 -6.29 6.16 3.21
CA LEU A 244 -6.93 6.32 4.50
C LEU A 244 -5.93 6.92 5.48
N ARG A 245 -6.42 7.69 6.44
CA ARG A 245 -5.58 8.35 7.43
C ARG A 245 -6.00 7.97 8.84
N LYS A 246 -5.00 7.61 9.66
CA LYS A 246 -5.15 7.58 11.10
C LYS A 246 -5.17 9.03 11.61
N PRO A 247 -6.21 9.49 12.34
CA PRO A 247 -6.22 10.81 12.96
C PRO A 247 -4.98 11.08 13.84
N LYS A 248 -4.64 12.37 14.00
CA LYS A 248 -3.53 12.78 14.87
C LYS A 248 -3.93 12.75 16.32
#